data_ede0c617999eecb2d78ac4161533ab00
#
_entry.id   ede0c617999eecb2d78ac4161533ab00
#
_cell.length_a   1.000
_cell.length_b   1.000
_cell.length_c   1.000
_cell.angle_alpha   90.00
_cell.angle_beta   90.00
_cell.angle_gamma   90.00
#
_symmetry.space_group_name_H-M   'P 1'
#
loop_
_entity.id
_entity.type
_entity.pdbx_description
1 polymer ?
#
loop_
_entity_poly.entity_id
_entity_poly.type
_entity_poly.pdbx_seq_one_letter_code
_entity_poly.pdbx_strand_id
1 'polypeptide(L)'
;MIIKKAVSTIILSFIFFNITVGQTDTTSESVSDFVSYPFINFYADTLVTQYDSSLLVHFYNKWDQIVKTKEGNLNIIHIGGSHVQAGTFPHTIRQQLLLKNPDLIGERGLIFPYSAAPKSNNPIDYRVRSIGSFSIVRNVFDPHEVPLGLTGVAVITQDTLAELRIIFTDSLLKFETEELILMGYSDSSYIVPTIWIDSLEYFPTKIDTLKRRFHYESLHFSDSFTVRFNCFQGERFILNGFYLKNPKPGITYHSIGVNGASVPSYLRCENFKQDLDLIYPDLVIMNIGVNDASGPNFNPEEFKNNYLALIERFQKINPQCAFIFITNNDTYKRIRRKRKVYWKNNENGKKVQQVMYELASLTQGAVFDQYHIMGGAKSMYQWVQKGLAQRDRVHFTRKGYELMGMLFLDALMESKIRLENHNINSDNGEL
;
A
#
# COMPACT_ATOMS: atom_id res chain seq x y z
N MET A 1 -16.55 41.21 -2.93
CA MET A 1 -15.14 41.59 -3.18
C MET A 1 -14.25 41.39 -1.94
N ILE A 2 -14.68 40.63 -0.94
CA ILE A 2 -13.95 40.44 0.35
C ILE A 2 -13.43 38.97 0.49
N ILE A 3 -13.99 38.02 -0.25
CA ILE A 3 -13.64 36.57 -0.13
C ILE A 3 -12.37 36.21 -0.90
N LYS A 4 -11.92 36.99 -1.88
CA LYS A 4 -10.69 36.70 -2.66
C LYS A 4 -9.37 37.03 -1.94
N LYS A 5 -9.38 37.71 -0.80
CA LYS A 5 -8.16 38.07 -0.04
C LYS A 5 -7.78 37.06 1.05
N ALA A 6 -8.72 36.25 1.53
CA ALA A 6 -8.45 35.29 2.60
C ALA A 6 -7.74 34.01 2.12
N VAL A 7 -8.03 33.56 0.88
CA VAL A 7 -7.44 32.32 0.32
C VAL A 7 -5.96 32.49 -0.07
N SER A 8 -5.55 33.73 -0.43
CA SER A 8 -4.14 34.00 -0.80
C SER A 8 -3.18 33.99 0.39
N THR A 9 -3.68 34.17 1.62
CA THR A 9 -2.82 34.27 2.82
C THR A 9 -2.52 32.91 3.44
N ILE A 10 -3.38 31.89 3.22
CA ILE A 10 -3.18 30.55 3.77
C ILE A 10 -2.15 29.76 2.95
N ILE A 11 -2.06 29.99 1.64
CA ILE A 11 -1.07 29.35 0.75
C ILE A 11 0.36 29.86 1.03
N LEU A 12 0.52 31.08 1.54
CA LEU A 12 1.84 31.67 1.80
C LEU A 12 2.48 31.23 3.13
N SER A 13 1.71 30.65 4.07
CA SER A 13 2.20 30.26 5.40
C SER A 13 2.96 28.93 5.41
N PHE A 14 2.90 28.13 4.35
CA PHE A 14 3.58 26.82 4.25
C PHE A 14 4.95 26.88 3.54
N ILE A 15 5.40 28.07 3.09
CA ILE A 15 6.60 28.18 2.22
C ILE A 15 7.89 28.47 2.98
N PHE A 16 7.89 28.78 4.28
CA PHE A 16 9.11 29.15 5.00
C PHE A 16 9.43 28.24 6.18
N PHE A 17 10.03 27.07 5.88
CA PHE A 17 10.99 26.47 6.79
C PHE A 17 12.20 25.94 5.97
N ASN A 18 13.14 26.82 5.70
CA ASN A 18 14.46 26.46 5.20
C ASN A 18 15.31 26.00 6.38
N ILE A 19 15.55 24.71 6.52
CA ILE A 19 16.68 24.19 7.28
C ILE A 19 17.78 23.90 6.28
N THR A 20 18.81 24.72 6.29
CA THR A 20 20.08 24.50 5.57
C THR A 20 20.81 23.33 6.21
N VAL A 21 20.80 22.17 5.57
CA VAL A 21 21.75 21.08 5.81
C VAL A 21 22.35 20.68 4.46
N GLY A 22 23.66 20.50 4.48
CA GLY A 22 24.56 20.41 3.34
C GLY A 22 24.13 19.51 2.18
N GLN A 23 24.49 19.96 1.00
CA GLN A 23 24.28 19.37 -0.31
C GLN A 23 24.76 17.91 -0.41
N THR A 24 23.82 17.01 -0.66
CA THR A 24 24.00 15.86 -1.54
C THR A 24 22.79 15.85 -2.47
N ASP A 25 23.05 15.84 -3.78
CA ASP A 25 22.04 15.90 -4.85
C ASP A 25 21.03 14.75 -4.77
N THR A 26 19.93 14.98 -4.07
CA THR A 26 18.64 14.32 -4.28
C THR A 26 17.60 15.41 -4.14
N THR A 27 17.25 16.04 -5.28
CA THR A 27 16.19 17.03 -5.35
C THR A 27 14.86 16.38 -4.95
N SER A 28 14.42 16.63 -3.72
CA SER A 28 13.01 16.49 -3.36
C SER A 28 12.25 17.55 -4.14
N GLU A 29 11.58 17.16 -5.24
CA GLU A 29 10.70 18.06 -5.96
C GLU A 29 9.63 18.57 -4.99
N SER A 30 9.53 19.86 -4.78
CA SER A 30 8.52 20.48 -3.94
C SER A 30 7.17 20.51 -4.68
N VAL A 31 6.05 20.58 -3.94
CA VAL A 31 4.70 20.72 -4.53
C VAL A 31 4.64 21.91 -5.49
N SER A 32 5.48 22.94 -5.31
CA SER A 32 5.59 24.09 -6.21
C SER A 32 5.96 23.72 -7.66
N ASP A 33 6.68 22.60 -7.87
CA ASP A 33 7.05 22.14 -9.21
C ASP A 33 5.87 21.50 -9.96
N PHE A 34 4.81 21.14 -9.26
CA PHE A 34 3.59 20.51 -9.80
C PHE A 34 2.47 21.52 -10.13
N VAL A 35 2.56 22.77 -9.67
CA VAL A 35 1.59 23.85 -9.99
C VAL A 35 1.52 24.14 -11.50
N SER A 36 2.44 23.62 -12.30
CA SER A 36 2.47 23.79 -13.76
C SER A 36 1.51 22.88 -14.55
N TYR A 37 0.65 22.09 -13.90
CA TYR A 37 -0.28 21.16 -14.58
C TYR A 37 -1.74 21.61 -14.47
N PRO A 38 -2.24 22.47 -15.38
CA PRO A 38 -3.59 23.06 -15.28
C PRO A 38 -4.73 22.04 -15.48
N PHE A 39 -4.42 20.82 -15.92
CA PHE A 39 -5.39 19.75 -16.07
C PHE A 39 -5.60 18.93 -14.79
N ILE A 40 -4.75 19.12 -13.76
CA ILE A 40 -4.92 18.51 -12.45
C ILE A 40 -5.86 19.40 -11.64
N ASN A 41 -6.90 18.80 -11.10
CA ASN A 41 -7.86 19.50 -10.26
C ASN A 41 -7.41 19.47 -8.79
N PHE A 42 -6.51 20.37 -8.42
CA PHE A 42 -6.00 20.48 -7.05
C PHE A 42 -7.10 20.88 -6.02
N TYR A 43 -8.22 21.45 -6.47
CA TYR A 43 -9.35 21.74 -5.58
C TYR A 43 -10.11 20.49 -5.12
N ALA A 44 -9.94 19.38 -5.85
CA ALA A 44 -10.50 18.09 -5.47
C ALA A 44 -9.58 17.27 -4.57
N ASP A 45 -8.40 17.80 -4.24
CA ASP A 45 -7.41 17.13 -3.40
C ASP A 45 -7.82 17.17 -1.93
N THR A 46 -8.76 16.31 -1.61
CA THR A 46 -9.31 16.16 -0.26
C THR A 46 -9.86 14.76 -0.07
N LEU A 47 -9.92 14.28 1.17
CA LEU A 47 -10.70 13.09 1.51
C LEU A 47 -12.17 13.49 1.65
N VAL A 48 -12.99 12.96 0.75
CA VAL A 48 -14.43 13.15 0.80
C VAL A 48 -15.02 12.17 1.79
N THR A 49 -15.52 12.67 2.90
CA THR A 49 -16.33 11.93 3.86
C THR A 49 -17.80 12.21 3.58
N GLN A 50 -18.64 11.18 3.68
CA GLN A 50 -20.09 11.34 3.67
C GLN A 50 -20.60 11.45 5.11
N TYR A 51 -21.86 11.28 5.37
CA TYR A 51 -22.60 11.59 6.59
C TYR A 51 -21.96 11.18 7.92
N ASP A 52 -21.32 10.01 7.98
CA ASP A 52 -20.66 9.50 9.18
C ASP A 52 -19.21 9.17 8.85
N SER A 53 -18.31 9.64 9.69
CA SER A 53 -16.86 9.40 9.61
C SER A 53 -16.28 8.93 10.93
N SER A 54 -17.10 8.37 11.80
CA SER A 54 -16.72 7.99 13.18
C SER A 54 -15.54 7.02 13.23
N LEU A 55 -15.43 6.06 12.28
CA LEU A 55 -14.29 5.16 12.22
C LEU A 55 -13.00 5.90 11.81
N LEU A 56 -13.08 6.89 10.93
CA LEU A 56 -11.92 7.71 10.57
C LEU A 56 -11.50 8.62 11.74
N VAL A 57 -12.46 9.18 12.48
CA VAL A 57 -12.21 9.91 13.72
C VAL A 57 -11.56 9.01 14.77
N HIS A 58 -12.03 7.77 14.94
CA HIS A 58 -11.41 6.80 15.83
C HIS A 58 -9.94 6.53 15.46
N PHE A 59 -9.65 6.36 14.16
CA PHE A 59 -8.28 6.20 13.66
C PHE A 59 -7.40 7.40 14.01
N TYR A 60 -7.87 8.64 13.81
CA TYR A 60 -7.11 9.85 14.15
C TYR A 60 -6.92 10.02 15.66
N ASN A 61 -7.93 9.72 16.46
CA ASN A 61 -7.81 9.75 17.93
C ASN A 61 -6.75 8.75 18.44
N LYS A 62 -6.69 7.54 17.87
CA LYS A 62 -5.62 6.58 18.17
C LYS A 62 -4.25 7.10 17.76
N TRP A 63 -4.14 7.74 16.59
CA TRP A 63 -2.90 8.38 16.16
C TRP A 63 -2.43 9.42 17.17
N ASP A 64 -3.31 10.34 17.59
CA ASP A 64 -2.99 11.39 18.57
C ASP A 64 -2.63 10.82 19.93
N GLN A 65 -3.30 9.75 20.35
CA GLN A 65 -2.95 9.03 21.57
C GLN A 65 -1.49 8.53 21.49
N ILE A 66 -1.08 7.88 20.40
CA ILE A 66 0.29 7.38 20.23
C ILE A 66 1.29 8.54 20.21
N VAL A 67 0.98 9.66 19.54
CA VAL A 67 1.81 10.88 19.56
C VAL A 67 2.01 11.37 21.00
N LYS A 68 0.94 11.39 21.80
CA LYS A 68 0.94 11.92 23.16
C LYS A 68 1.61 10.97 24.16
N THR A 69 1.29 9.67 24.12
CA THR A 69 1.73 8.70 25.11
C THR A 69 3.08 8.08 24.77
N LYS A 70 3.46 8.10 23.52
CA LYS A 70 4.61 7.35 22.97
C LYS A 70 4.48 5.84 23.23
N GLU A 71 3.24 5.33 23.19
CA GLU A 71 2.93 3.91 23.39
C GLU A 71 1.99 3.40 22.29
N GLY A 72 2.13 2.13 21.91
CA GLY A 72 1.29 1.45 20.93
C GLY A 72 1.70 1.64 19.47
N ASN A 73 0.97 0.98 18.59
CA ASN A 73 1.23 0.98 17.15
C ASN A 73 -0.03 1.32 16.35
N LEU A 74 0.16 2.07 15.27
CA LEU A 74 -0.85 2.38 14.26
C LEU A 74 -0.53 1.60 12.99
N ASN A 75 -1.38 0.64 12.64
CA ASN A 75 -1.17 -0.21 11.47
C ASN A 75 -2.03 0.24 10.30
N ILE A 76 -1.39 0.65 9.22
CA ILE A 76 -2.02 1.08 7.97
C ILE A 76 -1.74 0.04 6.89
N ILE A 77 -2.76 -0.49 6.26
CA ILE A 77 -2.64 -1.37 5.09
C ILE A 77 -3.05 -0.62 3.83
N HIS A 78 -2.15 -0.53 2.85
CA HIS A 78 -2.45 -0.07 1.50
C HIS A 78 -2.48 -1.29 0.57
N ILE A 79 -3.68 -1.69 0.16
CA ILE A 79 -3.91 -2.90 -0.65
C ILE A 79 -4.35 -2.54 -2.07
N GLY A 80 -3.81 -3.21 -3.08
CA GLY A 80 -4.17 -2.93 -4.47
C GLY A 80 -3.60 -3.86 -5.51
N GLY A 81 -3.59 -3.38 -6.75
CA GLY A 81 -3.05 -4.06 -7.93
C GLY A 81 -1.62 -3.61 -8.25
N SER A 82 -1.36 -3.45 -9.55
CA SER A 82 -0.04 -3.02 -10.06
C SER A 82 0.39 -1.63 -9.60
N HIS A 83 -0.55 -0.71 -9.36
CA HIS A 83 -0.25 0.63 -8.85
C HIS A 83 0.36 0.59 -7.45
N VAL A 84 -0.02 -0.39 -6.63
CA VAL A 84 0.53 -0.60 -5.30
C VAL A 84 1.79 -1.46 -5.36
N GLN A 85 1.81 -2.54 -6.16
CA GLN A 85 3.01 -3.39 -6.30
C GLN A 85 4.21 -2.61 -6.87
N ALA A 86 4.00 -1.63 -7.75
CA ALA A 86 5.06 -0.76 -8.26
C ALA A 86 5.87 -0.07 -7.13
N GLY A 87 5.25 0.09 -5.98
CA GLY A 87 5.87 0.54 -4.74
C GLY A 87 5.99 2.05 -4.63
N THR A 88 6.13 2.81 -5.72
CA THR A 88 6.38 4.26 -5.65
C THR A 88 5.26 5.00 -4.92
N PHE A 89 4.00 4.75 -5.25
CA PHE A 89 2.87 5.43 -4.63
C PHE A 89 2.82 5.18 -3.10
N PRO A 90 2.72 3.93 -2.62
CA PRO A 90 2.69 3.68 -1.19
C PRO A 90 4.00 4.05 -0.47
N HIS A 91 5.15 3.96 -1.15
CA HIS A 91 6.42 4.36 -0.57
C HIS A 91 6.49 5.86 -0.35
N THR A 92 6.04 6.68 -1.30
CA THR A 92 5.99 8.14 -1.14
C THR A 92 5.13 8.52 0.06
N ILE A 93 3.93 7.92 0.20
CA ILE A 93 3.06 8.18 1.36
C ILE A 93 3.77 7.79 2.66
N ARG A 94 4.29 6.57 2.75
CA ARG A 94 5.00 6.08 3.95
C ARG A 94 6.18 6.98 4.30
N GLN A 95 7.05 7.28 3.33
CA GLN A 95 8.25 8.07 3.56
C GLN A 95 7.90 9.47 4.06
N GLN A 96 7.01 10.17 3.39
CA GLN A 96 6.61 11.52 3.76
C GLN A 96 5.84 11.56 5.09
N LEU A 97 4.98 10.57 5.34
CA LEU A 97 4.26 10.43 6.60
C LEU A 97 5.22 10.27 7.78
N LEU A 98 6.19 9.37 7.67
CA LEU A 98 7.14 9.10 8.74
C LEU A 98 8.18 10.21 8.92
N LEU A 99 8.62 10.85 7.84
CA LEU A 99 9.52 12.01 7.93
C LEU A 99 8.85 13.23 8.60
N LYS A 100 7.54 13.39 8.44
CA LYS A 100 6.77 14.42 9.17
C LYS A 100 6.52 14.05 10.65
N ASN A 101 6.69 12.79 11.01
CA ASN A 101 6.48 12.25 12.35
C ASN A 101 7.67 11.40 12.82
N PRO A 102 8.88 11.98 12.99
CA PRO A 102 10.11 11.22 13.22
C PRO A 102 10.10 10.42 14.52
N ASP A 103 9.34 10.85 15.52
CA ASP A 103 9.17 10.12 16.79
C ASP A 103 8.22 8.92 16.69
N LEU A 104 7.57 8.74 15.55
CA LEU A 104 6.57 7.70 15.29
C LEU A 104 7.01 6.74 14.18
N ILE A 105 8.29 6.62 13.95
CA ILE A 105 8.83 5.65 13.00
C ILE A 105 8.71 4.26 13.66
N GLY A 106 7.64 3.54 13.31
CA GLY A 106 7.44 2.17 13.72
C GLY A 106 8.33 1.21 12.93
N GLU A 107 7.73 0.35 12.11
CA GLU A 107 8.49 -0.59 11.29
C GLU A 107 7.97 -0.58 9.84
N ARG A 108 8.74 -1.15 8.94
CA ARG A 108 8.36 -1.29 7.54
C ARG A 108 7.13 -2.22 7.37
N GLY A 109 7.00 -3.21 8.22
CA GLY A 109 5.90 -4.14 8.23
C GLY A 109 6.05 -5.28 7.20
N LEU A 110 5.00 -5.53 6.41
CA LEU A 110 4.99 -6.62 5.43
C LEU A 110 5.93 -6.36 4.25
N ILE A 111 6.70 -7.38 3.88
CA ILE A 111 7.48 -7.44 2.64
C ILE A 111 7.29 -8.78 1.94
N PHE A 112 7.43 -8.78 0.63
CA PHE A 112 7.39 -9.99 -0.19
C PHE A 112 8.51 -9.96 -1.25
N PRO A 113 9.25 -11.06 -1.47
CA PRO A 113 10.37 -11.12 -2.41
C PRO A 113 9.89 -11.34 -3.86
N TYR A 114 9.17 -10.39 -4.44
CA TYR A 114 8.55 -10.52 -5.77
C TYR A 114 9.52 -10.94 -6.88
N SER A 115 10.76 -10.45 -6.87
CA SER A 115 11.75 -10.77 -7.89
C SER A 115 12.49 -12.07 -7.66
N ALA A 116 12.15 -12.85 -6.63
CA ALA A 116 12.68 -14.21 -6.45
C ALA A 116 12.34 -15.12 -7.63
N ALA A 117 11.24 -14.83 -8.34
CA ALA A 117 10.86 -15.54 -9.55
C ALA A 117 10.91 -14.62 -10.79
N PRO A 118 11.12 -15.19 -11.99
CA PRO A 118 11.22 -14.41 -13.23
C PRO A 118 9.99 -13.55 -13.52
N LYS A 119 10.20 -12.40 -14.16
CA LYS A 119 9.15 -11.49 -14.65
C LYS A 119 8.30 -10.79 -13.55
N SER A 120 8.76 -10.75 -12.32
CA SER A 120 8.16 -9.95 -11.27
C SER A 120 9.17 -8.94 -10.73
N ASN A 121 8.70 -7.79 -10.27
CA ASN A 121 9.52 -6.71 -9.73
C ASN A 121 9.14 -6.41 -8.29
N ASN A 122 10.13 -6.12 -7.46
CA ASN A 122 9.92 -5.62 -6.12
C ASN A 122 9.44 -4.17 -6.13
N PRO A 123 8.83 -3.70 -5.04
CA PRO A 123 8.74 -2.27 -4.70
C PRO A 123 10.12 -1.60 -4.76
N ILE A 124 10.11 -0.26 -4.85
CA ILE A 124 11.34 0.52 -5.10
C ILE A 124 12.30 0.60 -3.93
N ASP A 125 11.85 0.33 -2.73
CA ASP A 125 12.54 0.54 -1.46
C ASP A 125 13.31 -0.69 -0.93
N TYR A 126 13.29 -1.79 -1.69
CA TYR A 126 14.17 -2.95 -1.44
C TYR A 126 14.46 -3.74 -2.71
N ARG A 127 15.55 -4.49 -2.67
CA ARG A 127 15.96 -5.43 -3.71
C ARG A 127 16.03 -6.83 -3.14
N VAL A 128 15.86 -7.83 -4.00
CA VAL A 128 16.03 -9.24 -3.64
C VAL A 128 17.10 -9.86 -4.56
N ARG A 129 18.03 -10.54 -3.95
CA ARG A 129 18.97 -11.44 -4.65
C ARG A 129 18.61 -12.86 -4.27
N SER A 130 18.56 -13.76 -5.24
CA SER A 130 18.22 -15.17 -5.04
C SER A 130 19.37 -16.07 -5.47
N ILE A 131 19.57 -17.13 -4.72
CA ILE A 131 20.39 -18.30 -5.08
C ILE A 131 19.45 -19.49 -5.11
N GLY A 132 19.61 -20.39 -6.09
CA GLY A 132 18.72 -21.51 -6.30
C GLY A 132 17.52 -21.19 -7.16
N SER A 133 16.58 -22.12 -7.23
CA SER A 133 15.42 -22.08 -8.12
C SER A 133 14.14 -21.77 -7.35
N PHE A 134 13.38 -20.82 -7.86
CA PHE A 134 12.11 -20.39 -7.28
C PHE A 134 11.02 -20.31 -8.35
N SER A 135 9.82 -20.74 -7.98
CA SER A 135 8.59 -20.46 -8.74
C SER A 135 7.67 -19.53 -7.97
N ILE A 136 6.75 -18.85 -8.66
CA ILE A 136 5.82 -17.89 -8.07
C ILE A 136 4.38 -18.27 -8.40
N VAL A 137 3.53 -18.25 -7.37
CA VAL A 137 2.09 -18.40 -7.47
C VAL A 137 1.44 -17.08 -7.10
N ARG A 138 0.45 -16.63 -7.87
CA ARG A 138 -0.24 -15.34 -7.67
C ARG A 138 -1.74 -15.53 -7.66
N ASN A 139 -2.43 -14.74 -6.85
CA ASN A 139 -3.87 -14.74 -6.70
C ASN A 139 -4.66 -14.32 -7.95
N VAL A 140 -3.99 -13.87 -9.00
CA VAL A 140 -4.61 -13.51 -10.30
C VAL A 140 -4.99 -14.73 -11.14
N PHE A 141 -4.43 -15.89 -10.82
CA PHE A 141 -4.72 -17.16 -11.48
C PHE A 141 -5.67 -18.00 -10.62
N ASP A 142 -6.56 -18.75 -11.27
CA ASP A 142 -7.53 -19.63 -10.65
C ASP A 142 -7.70 -20.90 -11.50
N PRO A 143 -7.53 -22.10 -10.94
CA PRO A 143 -7.05 -22.37 -9.58
C PRO A 143 -5.56 -22.04 -9.41
N HIS A 144 -5.11 -21.88 -8.14
CA HIS A 144 -3.70 -21.79 -7.80
C HIS A 144 -3.24 -23.02 -7.00
N GLU A 145 -1.98 -23.33 -7.12
CA GLU A 145 -1.38 -24.61 -6.69
C GLU A 145 -1.24 -24.72 -5.15
N VAL A 146 -1.14 -23.59 -4.44
CA VAL A 146 -0.91 -23.54 -3.00
C VAL A 146 -1.80 -22.45 -2.36
N PRO A 147 -2.25 -22.64 -1.10
CA PRO A 147 -2.97 -21.60 -0.38
C PRO A 147 -2.17 -20.31 -0.25
N LEU A 148 -2.80 -19.18 -0.59
CA LEU A 148 -2.20 -17.85 -0.55
C LEU A 148 -2.63 -17.08 0.70
N GLY A 149 -1.72 -16.26 1.21
CA GLY A 149 -1.96 -15.35 2.32
C GLY A 149 -2.38 -13.95 1.90
N LEU A 150 -2.29 -13.02 2.85
CA LEU A 150 -2.64 -11.61 2.68
C LEU A 150 -1.85 -10.92 1.56
N THR A 151 -0.60 -11.30 1.35
CA THR A 151 0.23 -10.76 0.25
C THR A 151 -0.30 -11.10 -1.14
N GLY A 152 -1.18 -12.11 -1.26
CA GLY A 152 -1.73 -12.57 -2.52
C GLY A 152 -0.73 -13.30 -3.42
N VAL A 153 0.44 -13.62 -2.89
CA VAL A 153 1.54 -14.25 -3.64
C VAL A 153 2.25 -15.28 -2.77
N ALA A 154 2.76 -16.33 -3.39
CA ALA A 154 3.68 -17.27 -2.75
C ALA A 154 4.89 -17.52 -3.64
N VAL A 155 6.04 -17.70 -3.02
CA VAL A 155 7.26 -18.22 -3.66
C VAL A 155 7.49 -19.63 -3.17
N ILE A 156 7.80 -20.53 -4.09
CA ILE A 156 8.03 -21.97 -3.82
C ILE A 156 9.44 -22.33 -4.23
N THR A 157 10.13 -23.06 -3.37
CA THR A 157 11.44 -23.67 -3.68
C THR A 157 11.50 -25.13 -3.22
N GLN A 158 12.27 -25.93 -3.93
CA GLN A 158 12.67 -27.30 -3.59
C GLN A 158 14.20 -27.42 -3.60
N ASP A 159 14.88 -26.31 -3.83
CA ASP A 159 16.33 -26.30 -3.99
C ASP A 159 17.01 -26.32 -2.61
N THR A 160 17.94 -27.24 -2.43
CA THR A 160 18.67 -27.41 -1.16
C THR A 160 19.58 -26.22 -0.82
N LEU A 161 19.93 -25.41 -1.82
CA LEU A 161 20.77 -24.22 -1.68
C LEU A 161 19.98 -22.93 -1.79
N ALA A 162 18.65 -23.01 -1.66
CA ALA A 162 17.78 -21.86 -1.85
C ALA A 162 18.02 -20.76 -0.79
N GLU A 163 18.38 -19.58 -1.27
CA GLU A 163 18.55 -18.37 -0.44
C GLU A 163 17.85 -17.18 -1.08
N LEU A 164 17.29 -16.31 -0.23
CA LEU A 164 16.81 -15.00 -0.61
C LEU A 164 17.46 -13.94 0.29
N ARG A 165 18.22 -13.05 -0.31
CA ARG A 165 18.76 -11.86 0.38
C ARG A 165 17.92 -10.65 0.06
N ILE A 166 17.31 -10.05 1.08
CA ILE A 166 16.55 -8.81 1.03
C ILE A 166 17.48 -7.67 1.42
N ILE A 167 17.55 -6.62 0.58
CA ILE A 167 18.43 -5.47 0.75
C ILE A 167 17.57 -4.21 0.68
N PHE A 168 17.45 -3.48 1.78
CA PHE A 168 16.72 -2.23 1.83
C PHE A 168 17.52 -1.11 1.16
N THR A 169 16.82 -0.25 0.41
CA THR A 169 17.45 0.76 -0.44
C THR A 169 17.00 2.19 -0.12
N ASP A 170 16.07 2.35 0.84
CA ASP A 170 15.67 3.67 1.31
C ASP A 170 16.78 4.27 2.16
N SER A 171 17.30 5.42 1.72
CA SER A 171 18.35 6.14 2.44
C SER A 171 17.79 7.13 3.47
N LEU A 172 16.51 7.48 3.37
CA LEU A 172 15.86 8.48 4.24
C LEU A 172 15.17 7.84 5.44
N LEU A 173 14.61 6.63 5.26
CA LEU A 173 13.96 5.87 6.33
C LEU A 173 14.76 4.60 6.60
N LYS A 174 15.40 4.55 7.76
CA LYS A 174 16.04 3.33 8.27
C LYS A 174 15.17 2.76 9.38
N PHE A 175 14.76 1.52 9.20
CA PHE A 175 14.03 0.75 10.20
C PHE A 175 15.02 -0.14 10.93
N GLU A 176 14.94 -0.18 12.26
CA GLU A 176 15.73 -1.09 13.08
C GLU A 176 14.87 -2.28 13.44
N THR A 177 14.98 -3.34 12.66
CA THR A 177 14.19 -4.55 12.86
C THR A 177 14.76 -5.40 13.99
N GLU A 178 13.93 -5.76 14.96
CA GLU A 178 14.27 -6.61 16.09
C GLU A 178 13.53 -7.96 16.09
N GLU A 179 12.38 -8.02 15.40
CA GLU A 179 11.61 -9.25 15.22
C GLU A 179 11.28 -9.45 13.73
N LEU A 180 11.35 -10.69 13.28
CA LEU A 180 10.92 -11.10 11.95
C LEU A 180 9.99 -12.30 12.08
N ILE A 181 8.83 -12.22 11.44
CA ILE A 181 7.94 -13.36 11.30
C ILE A 181 7.95 -13.78 9.83
N LEU A 182 8.46 -14.96 9.56
CA LEU A 182 8.36 -15.58 8.25
C LEU A 182 7.02 -16.30 8.16
N MET A 183 6.20 -15.87 7.21
CA MET A 183 4.90 -16.49 6.89
C MET A 183 5.12 -17.52 5.79
N GLY A 184 5.00 -18.79 6.13
CA GLY A 184 5.27 -19.87 5.19
C GLY A 184 5.17 -21.23 5.83
N TYR A 185 5.30 -22.27 5.04
CA TYR A 185 5.24 -23.65 5.51
C TYR A 185 5.97 -24.59 4.56
N SER A 186 6.28 -25.76 5.05
CA SER A 186 6.76 -26.90 4.27
C SER A 186 5.71 -27.99 4.22
N ASP A 187 5.72 -28.77 3.17
CA ASP A 187 4.94 -30.01 3.07
C ASP A 187 5.42 -31.08 4.09
N SER A 188 6.64 -30.91 4.61
CA SER A 188 7.20 -31.71 5.71
C SER A 188 7.57 -30.84 6.90
N SER A 189 7.54 -31.42 8.10
CA SER A 189 7.88 -30.73 9.34
C SER A 189 9.39 -30.50 9.55
N TYR A 190 10.23 -30.97 8.65
CA TYR A 190 11.69 -30.97 8.82
C TYR A 190 12.39 -29.74 8.28
N ILE A 191 11.73 -28.96 7.39
CA ILE A 191 12.33 -27.77 6.83
C ILE A 191 12.09 -26.59 7.77
N VAL A 192 13.18 -26.12 8.38
CA VAL A 192 13.20 -24.93 9.24
C VAL A 192 14.09 -23.90 8.57
N PRO A 193 13.52 -22.80 8.04
CA PRO A 193 14.31 -21.71 7.49
C PRO A 193 15.17 -21.06 8.57
N THR A 194 16.36 -20.57 8.17
CA THR A 194 17.23 -19.76 9.06
C THR A 194 17.41 -18.37 8.49
N ILE A 195 17.56 -17.38 9.39
CA ILE A 195 17.84 -15.99 9.03
C ILE A 195 19.32 -15.72 9.28
N TRP A 196 19.97 -15.05 8.33
CA TRP A 196 21.37 -14.66 8.40
C TRP A 196 21.51 -13.14 8.36
N ILE A 197 22.17 -12.58 9.36
CA ILE A 197 22.47 -11.15 9.50
C ILE A 197 23.99 -11.06 9.82
N ASP A 198 24.75 -10.34 8.99
CA ASP A 198 26.18 -10.10 9.21
C ASP A 198 26.98 -11.39 9.55
N SER A 199 26.71 -12.49 8.85
CA SER A 199 27.35 -13.81 9.06
C SER A 199 26.89 -14.56 10.32
N LEU A 200 25.97 -14.04 11.10
CA LEU A 200 25.34 -14.74 12.22
C LEU A 200 24.07 -15.44 11.75
N GLU A 201 23.91 -16.69 12.18
CA GLU A 201 22.74 -17.50 11.89
C GLU A 201 21.75 -17.47 13.04
N TYR A 202 20.48 -17.21 12.72
CA TYR A 202 19.38 -17.18 13.65
C TYR A 202 18.37 -18.26 13.32
N PHE A 203 18.02 -19.07 14.31
CA PHE A 203 16.96 -20.05 14.25
C PHE A 203 15.66 -19.45 14.79
N PRO A 204 14.48 -19.97 14.37
CA PRO A 204 13.22 -19.47 14.92
C PRO A 204 13.15 -19.77 16.41
N THR A 205 12.75 -18.77 17.19
CA THR A 205 12.50 -18.89 18.64
C THR A 205 11.17 -19.60 18.92
N LYS A 206 10.22 -19.52 17.94
CA LYS A 206 8.93 -20.19 17.98
C LYS A 206 8.48 -20.56 16.59
N ILE A 207 7.91 -21.77 16.46
CA ILE A 207 7.25 -22.25 15.24
C ILE A 207 5.78 -22.46 15.54
N ASP A 208 4.91 -21.73 14.86
CA ASP A 208 3.46 -21.93 14.90
C ASP A 208 3.01 -22.62 13.60
N THR A 209 2.94 -23.94 13.65
CA THR A 209 2.58 -24.77 12.50
C THR A 209 1.13 -24.57 12.05
N LEU A 210 0.22 -24.27 12.99
CA LEU A 210 -1.19 -24.01 12.68
C LEU A 210 -1.36 -22.68 11.92
N LYS A 211 -0.62 -21.66 12.33
CA LYS A 211 -0.62 -20.35 11.68
C LYS A 211 0.46 -20.21 10.61
N ARG A 212 1.24 -21.26 10.34
CA ARG A 212 2.30 -21.28 9.31
C ARG A 212 3.29 -20.13 9.48
N ARG A 213 3.83 -19.95 10.70
CA ARG A 213 4.70 -18.83 11.09
C ARG A 213 5.96 -19.34 11.79
N PHE A 214 7.08 -18.75 11.42
CA PHE A 214 8.37 -18.90 12.07
C PHE A 214 8.75 -17.55 12.67
N HIS A 215 8.90 -17.47 13.99
CA HIS A 215 9.23 -16.25 14.71
C HIS A 215 10.72 -16.21 15.01
N TYR A 216 11.34 -15.09 14.72
CA TYR A 216 12.74 -14.78 15.02
C TYR A 216 12.77 -13.51 15.83
N GLU A 217 13.40 -13.54 17.00
CA GLU A 217 13.45 -12.46 17.98
C GLU A 217 14.89 -12.08 18.26
N SER A 218 15.09 -10.92 18.89
CA SER A 218 16.40 -10.38 19.25
C SER A 218 17.32 -10.21 18.02
N LEU A 219 16.71 -9.88 16.87
CA LEU A 219 17.43 -9.50 15.67
C LEU A 219 17.82 -8.02 15.76
N HIS A 220 18.91 -7.65 15.10
CA HIS A 220 19.32 -6.24 14.97
C HIS A 220 19.87 -5.99 13.57
N PHE A 221 19.02 -5.45 12.69
CA PHE A 221 19.43 -5.08 11.34
C PHE A 221 18.60 -3.92 10.78
N SER A 222 19.23 -3.15 9.91
CA SER A 222 18.57 -2.07 9.17
C SER A 222 18.71 -2.19 7.65
N ASP A 223 19.78 -2.85 7.18
CA ASP A 223 20.17 -2.77 5.78
C ASP A 223 19.83 -4.02 4.97
N SER A 224 20.00 -5.21 5.55
CA SER A 224 19.68 -6.46 4.85
C SER A 224 19.60 -7.67 5.78
N PHE A 225 18.91 -8.70 5.31
CA PHE A 225 18.96 -10.05 5.87
C PHE A 225 18.89 -11.09 4.75
N THR A 226 19.34 -12.30 5.06
CA THR A 226 19.24 -13.44 4.14
C THR A 226 18.42 -14.55 4.80
N VAL A 227 17.53 -15.17 4.06
CA VAL A 227 16.83 -16.38 4.49
C VAL A 227 17.37 -17.57 3.69
N ARG A 228 17.70 -18.67 4.39
CA ARG A 228 18.03 -19.99 3.84
C ARG A 228 16.90 -20.95 4.15
N PHE A 229 16.46 -21.68 3.13
CA PHE A 229 15.30 -22.55 3.29
C PHE A 229 15.66 -23.96 3.74
N ASN A 230 16.90 -24.38 3.57
CA ASN A 230 17.41 -25.68 4.01
C ASN A 230 16.53 -26.85 3.54
N CYS A 231 16.03 -26.81 2.30
CA CYS A 231 15.19 -27.86 1.74
C CYS A 231 15.94 -29.18 1.60
N PHE A 232 15.25 -30.29 1.89
CA PHE A 232 15.75 -31.61 1.59
C PHE A 232 15.28 -32.09 0.23
N GLN A 233 15.90 -33.13 -0.31
CA GLN A 233 15.59 -33.66 -1.62
C GLN A 233 14.10 -34.08 -1.72
N GLY A 234 13.38 -33.49 -2.67
CA GLY A 234 11.96 -33.75 -2.93
C GLY A 234 10.95 -32.98 -2.08
N GLU A 235 11.40 -32.26 -1.07
CA GLU A 235 10.54 -31.44 -0.21
C GLU A 235 10.52 -29.98 -0.66
N ARG A 236 9.40 -29.33 -0.47
CA ARG A 236 9.25 -27.92 -0.86
C ARG A 236 8.92 -27.03 0.32
N PHE A 237 9.39 -25.79 0.24
CA PHE A 237 8.99 -24.71 1.13
C PHE A 237 8.15 -23.68 0.36
N ILE A 238 7.04 -23.27 0.95
CA ILE A 238 6.13 -22.26 0.43
C ILE A 238 6.24 -21.01 1.32
N LEU A 239 6.72 -19.90 0.76
CA LEU A 239 6.87 -18.62 1.42
C LEU A 239 5.74 -17.67 1.01
N ASN A 240 4.96 -17.16 1.97
CA ASN A 240 3.91 -16.16 1.76
C ASN A 240 4.38 -14.73 2.08
N GLY A 241 5.56 -14.54 2.68
CA GLY A 241 6.15 -13.24 2.96
C GLY A 241 6.83 -13.14 4.32
N PHE A 242 7.23 -11.92 4.65
CA PHE A 242 7.84 -11.60 5.93
C PHE A 242 7.10 -10.42 6.57
N TYR A 243 6.97 -10.47 7.89
CA TYR A 243 6.51 -9.35 8.68
C TYR A 243 7.63 -8.91 9.60
N LEU A 244 8.10 -7.70 9.40
CA LEU A 244 9.17 -7.06 10.16
C LEU A 244 8.56 -6.25 11.31
N LYS A 245 9.15 -6.35 12.49
CA LYS A 245 8.68 -5.66 13.70
C LYS A 245 9.84 -5.12 14.52
N ASN A 246 9.55 -4.07 15.25
CA ASN A 246 10.36 -3.62 16.38
C ASN A 246 9.43 -3.28 17.57
N PRO A 247 9.95 -3.18 18.79
CA PRO A 247 9.15 -2.85 19.99
C PRO A 247 8.82 -1.36 20.11
N LYS A 248 9.37 -0.49 19.22
CA LYS A 248 9.17 0.95 19.29
C LYS A 248 7.72 1.30 18.94
N PRO A 249 7.08 2.21 19.68
CA PRO A 249 5.78 2.73 19.32
C PRO A 249 5.86 3.52 18.01
N GLY A 250 4.80 3.45 17.20
CA GLY A 250 4.80 4.22 15.97
C GLY A 250 3.83 3.76 14.90
N ILE A 251 4.03 4.26 13.70
CA ILE A 251 3.21 3.96 12.52
C ILE A 251 3.92 2.89 11.69
N THR A 252 3.21 1.79 11.42
CA THR A 252 3.64 0.76 10.48
C THR A 252 2.74 0.82 9.25
N TYR A 253 3.35 1.10 8.10
CA TYR A 253 2.63 1.25 6.83
C TYR A 253 2.93 0.08 5.90
N HIS A 254 1.97 -0.85 5.80
CA HIS A 254 2.07 -2.04 4.96
C HIS A 254 1.62 -1.74 3.52
N SER A 255 2.40 -2.21 2.54
CA SER A 255 2.07 -2.10 1.12
C SER A 255 1.88 -3.49 0.54
N ILE A 256 0.68 -3.79 0.06
CA ILE A 256 0.29 -5.09 -0.48
C ILE A 256 -0.27 -4.89 -1.88
N GLY A 257 0.45 -5.35 -2.89
CA GLY A 257 0.01 -5.23 -4.28
C GLY A 257 0.36 -6.43 -5.12
N VAL A 258 -0.53 -6.81 -6.05
CA VAL A 258 -0.28 -7.88 -7.01
C VAL A 258 -0.63 -7.41 -8.41
N ASN A 259 0.35 -7.43 -9.32
CA ASN A 259 0.15 -7.05 -10.71
C ASN A 259 -0.98 -7.86 -11.36
N GLY A 260 -1.99 -7.18 -11.86
CA GLY A 260 -3.14 -7.79 -12.49
C GLY A 260 -4.27 -8.18 -11.53
N ALA A 261 -4.11 -7.99 -10.21
CA ALA A 261 -5.15 -8.34 -9.25
C ALA A 261 -6.41 -7.49 -9.41
N SER A 262 -7.54 -8.16 -9.23
CA SER A 262 -8.87 -7.62 -9.04
C SER A 262 -9.35 -7.91 -7.62
N VAL A 263 -10.49 -7.37 -7.20
CA VAL A 263 -11.04 -7.66 -5.87
C VAL A 263 -11.25 -9.16 -5.65
N PRO A 264 -11.85 -9.93 -6.60
CA PRO A 264 -11.96 -11.38 -6.48
C PRO A 264 -10.62 -12.11 -6.30
N SER A 265 -9.50 -11.54 -6.77
CA SER A 265 -8.17 -12.14 -6.58
C SER A 265 -7.83 -12.28 -5.09
N TYR A 266 -8.13 -11.26 -4.28
CA TYR A 266 -7.89 -11.31 -2.84
C TYR A 266 -8.90 -12.17 -2.09
N LEU A 267 -10.13 -12.29 -2.62
CA LEU A 267 -11.15 -13.19 -2.06
C LEU A 267 -10.77 -14.67 -2.18
N ARG A 268 -9.90 -15.03 -3.12
CA ARG A 268 -9.37 -16.40 -3.30
C ARG A 268 -8.19 -16.74 -2.39
N CYS A 269 -7.68 -15.77 -1.61
CA CYS A 269 -6.57 -16.03 -0.68
C CYS A 269 -7.11 -16.71 0.59
N GLU A 270 -6.83 -18.00 0.78
CA GLU A 270 -7.40 -18.83 1.84
C GLU A 270 -6.86 -18.45 3.22
N ASN A 271 -5.57 -18.10 3.30
CA ASN A 271 -4.90 -17.71 4.54
C ASN A 271 -4.99 -16.21 4.83
N PHE A 272 -5.79 -15.45 4.06
CA PHE A 272 -5.90 -13.99 4.17
C PHE A 272 -6.22 -13.54 5.60
N LYS A 273 -7.25 -14.15 6.22
CA LYS A 273 -7.65 -13.82 7.60
C LYS A 273 -6.56 -14.16 8.61
N GLN A 274 -5.89 -15.28 8.43
CA GLN A 274 -4.84 -15.74 9.32
C GLN A 274 -3.64 -14.77 9.36
N ASP A 275 -3.24 -14.25 8.19
CA ASP A 275 -2.16 -13.28 8.10
C ASP A 275 -2.60 -11.89 8.60
N LEU A 276 -3.86 -11.52 8.33
CA LEU A 276 -4.43 -10.25 8.77
C LEU A 276 -4.52 -10.14 10.32
N ASP A 277 -4.80 -11.25 11.00
CA ASP A 277 -4.79 -11.35 12.46
C ASP A 277 -3.44 -10.95 13.08
N LEU A 278 -2.35 -11.13 12.34
CA LEU A 278 -1.01 -10.72 12.76
C LEU A 278 -0.84 -9.20 12.80
N ILE A 279 -1.52 -8.47 11.90
CA ILE A 279 -1.34 -7.03 11.70
C ILE A 279 -2.33 -6.23 12.55
N TYR A 280 -3.59 -6.67 12.61
CA TYR A 280 -4.68 -5.95 13.27
C TYR A 280 -4.78 -4.49 12.78
N PRO A 281 -5.22 -4.25 11.53
CA PRO A 281 -5.14 -2.94 10.89
C PRO A 281 -6.10 -1.92 11.50
N ASP A 282 -5.64 -0.67 11.65
CA ASP A 282 -6.44 0.47 12.09
C ASP A 282 -7.03 1.24 10.90
N LEU A 283 -6.31 1.24 9.77
CA LEU A 283 -6.75 1.85 8.51
C LEU A 283 -6.42 0.94 7.34
N VAL A 284 -7.37 0.78 6.43
CA VAL A 284 -7.15 0.12 5.13
C VAL A 284 -7.39 1.11 4.00
N ILE A 285 -6.36 1.33 3.19
CA ILE A 285 -6.42 2.12 1.96
C ILE A 285 -6.64 1.15 0.81
N MET A 286 -7.84 1.20 0.21
CA MET A 286 -8.31 0.31 -0.83
C MET A 286 -8.02 0.91 -2.21
N ASN A 287 -6.96 0.47 -2.89
CA ASN A 287 -6.54 0.96 -4.20
C ASN A 287 -6.57 -0.16 -5.26
N ILE A 288 -7.75 -0.73 -5.46
CA ILE A 288 -7.97 -1.86 -6.38
C ILE A 288 -9.27 -1.62 -7.15
N GLY A 289 -9.31 -2.03 -8.43
CA GLY A 289 -10.50 -1.86 -9.27
C GLY A 289 -10.20 -1.61 -10.75
N VAL A 290 -8.97 -1.20 -11.09
CA VAL A 290 -8.58 -0.93 -12.49
C VAL A 290 -8.73 -2.19 -13.35
N ASN A 291 -8.34 -3.35 -12.83
CA ASN A 291 -8.45 -4.64 -13.53
C ASN A 291 -9.91 -5.13 -13.58
N ASP A 292 -10.68 -4.95 -12.51
CA ASP A 292 -12.12 -5.26 -12.46
C ASP A 292 -12.88 -4.50 -13.55
N ALA A 293 -12.61 -3.20 -13.66
CA ALA A 293 -13.28 -2.31 -14.60
C ALA A 293 -12.69 -2.35 -16.03
N SER A 294 -11.69 -3.20 -16.29
CA SER A 294 -11.01 -3.23 -17.60
C SER A 294 -11.85 -3.84 -18.70
N GLY A 295 -12.85 -4.68 -18.38
CA GLY A 295 -13.71 -5.41 -19.31
C GLY A 295 -14.89 -4.59 -19.87
N PRO A 296 -15.48 -4.98 -21.04
CA PRO A 296 -16.69 -4.36 -21.53
C PRO A 296 -17.93 -4.74 -20.68
N ASN A 297 -17.85 -5.84 -19.96
CA ASN A 297 -18.95 -6.41 -19.17
C ASN A 297 -18.83 -6.08 -17.67
N PHE A 298 -18.19 -4.95 -17.34
CA PHE A 298 -18.09 -4.50 -15.96
C PHE A 298 -19.46 -4.33 -15.32
N ASN A 299 -19.70 -5.05 -14.22
CA ASN A 299 -20.92 -4.99 -13.44
C ASN A 299 -20.64 -4.26 -12.10
N PRO A 300 -21.18 -3.05 -11.90
CA PRO A 300 -20.97 -2.28 -10.68
C PRO A 300 -21.49 -2.97 -9.41
N GLU A 301 -22.62 -3.67 -9.46
CA GLU A 301 -23.19 -4.37 -8.31
C GLU A 301 -22.33 -5.58 -7.90
N GLU A 302 -21.88 -6.36 -8.85
CA GLU A 302 -20.95 -7.46 -8.57
C GLU A 302 -19.64 -6.93 -7.97
N PHE A 303 -19.12 -5.83 -8.52
CA PHE A 303 -17.92 -5.18 -8.02
C PHE A 303 -18.11 -4.70 -6.58
N LYS A 304 -19.25 -4.05 -6.26
CA LYS A 304 -19.60 -3.62 -4.91
C LYS A 304 -19.70 -4.81 -3.95
N ASN A 305 -20.37 -5.88 -4.33
CA ASN A 305 -20.52 -7.07 -3.51
C ASN A 305 -19.18 -7.75 -3.22
N ASN A 306 -18.30 -7.83 -4.20
CA ASN A 306 -16.93 -8.33 -4.00
C ASN A 306 -16.16 -7.46 -3.01
N TYR A 307 -16.29 -6.15 -3.09
CA TYR A 307 -15.68 -5.22 -2.14
C TYR A 307 -16.23 -5.41 -0.72
N LEU A 308 -17.53 -5.52 -0.56
CA LEU A 308 -18.16 -5.76 0.74
C LEU A 308 -17.66 -7.06 1.37
N ALA A 309 -17.54 -8.13 0.58
CA ALA A 309 -16.96 -9.39 1.05
C ALA A 309 -15.49 -9.28 1.48
N LEU A 310 -14.70 -8.43 0.81
CA LEU A 310 -13.31 -8.18 1.20
C LEU A 310 -13.25 -7.30 2.46
N ILE A 311 -14.06 -6.26 2.56
CA ILE A 311 -14.18 -5.38 3.73
C ILE A 311 -14.56 -6.18 4.98
N GLU A 312 -15.52 -7.09 4.85
CA GLU A 312 -15.95 -7.96 5.96
C GLU A 312 -14.78 -8.76 6.56
N ARG A 313 -13.79 -9.19 5.75
CA ARG A 313 -12.61 -9.88 6.26
C ARG A 313 -11.78 -9.01 7.19
N PHE A 314 -11.65 -7.71 6.88
CA PHE A 314 -10.96 -6.75 7.74
C PHE A 314 -11.76 -6.43 9.00
N GLN A 315 -13.05 -6.18 8.88
CA GLN A 315 -13.93 -5.87 10.02
C GLN A 315 -14.09 -7.03 11.00
N LYS A 316 -13.98 -8.28 10.55
CA LYS A 316 -13.94 -9.46 11.43
C LYS A 316 -12.67 -9.53 12.30
N ILE A 317 -11.59 -8.86 11.91
CA ILE A 317 -10.37 -8.74 12.71
C ILE A 317 -10.43 -7.51 13.61
N ASN A 318 -10.74 -6.36 13.03
CA ASN A 318 -10.91 -5.10 13.76
C ASN A 318 -12.21 -4.40 13.32
N PRO A 319 -13.29 -4.48 14.12
CA PRO A 319 -14.53 -3.79 13.81
C PRO A 319 -14.42 -2.26 13.75
N GLN A 320 -13.37 -1.68 14.35
CA GLN A 320 -13.09 -0.26 14.34
C GLN A 320 -12.12 0.16 13.23
N CYS A 321 -11.76 -0.76 12.32
CA CYS A 321 -10.90 -0.46 11.18
C CYS A 321 -11.55 0.57 10.26
N ALA A 322 -10.86 1.68 10.01
CA ALA A 322 -11.28 2.70 9.06
C ALA A 322 -10.93 2.30 7.62
N PHE A 323 -11.68 2.85 6.64
CA PHE A 323 -11.46 2.59 5.22
C PHE A 323 -11.33 3.90 4.44
N ILE A 324 -10.33 3.96 3.55
CA ILE A 324 -10.21 5.00 2.52
C ILE A 324 -10.19 4.30 1.16
N PHE A 325 -11.09 4.69 0.28
CA PHE A 325 -11.20 4.16 -1.08
C PHE A 325 -10.55 5.12 -2.05
N ILE A 326 -9.57 4.62 -2.83
CA ILE A 326 -8.96 5.40 -3.91
C ILE A 326 -9.68 5.02 -5.21
N THR A 327 -10.33 6.01 -5.86
CA THR A 327 -11.00 5.76 -7.14
C THR A 327 -9.99 5.38 -8.23
N ASN A 328 -10.43 4.62 -9.24
CA ASN A 328 -9.54 4.28 -10.35
C ASN A 328 -9.08 5.55 -11.08
N ASN A 329 -7.85 5.53 -11.54
CA ASN A 329 -7.39 6.51 -12.51
C ASN A 329 -8.13 6.36 -13.86
N ASP A 330 -8.17 7.43 -14.65
CA ASP A 330 -8.61 7.34 -16.05
C ASP A 330 -7.67 6.38 -16.83
N THR A 331 -8.24 5.52 -17.65
CA THR A 331 -7.48 4.52 -18.38
C THR A 331 -7.93 4.41 -19.84
N TYR A 332 -7.05 3.87 -20.68
CA TYR A 332 -7.37 3.57 -22.08
C TYR A 332 -7.06 2.13 -22.41
N LYS A 333 -7.88 1.56 -23.31
CA LYS A 333 -7.63 0.26 -23.92
C LYS A 333 -6.94 0.40 -25.26
N ARG A 334 -5.92 -0.40 -25.45
CA ARG A 334 -5.26 -0.56 -26.74
C ARG A 334 -6.05 -1.55 -27.59
N ILE A 335 -6.60 -1.06 -28.71
CA ILE A 335 -7.33 -1.85 -29.68
C ILE A 335 -6.50 -1.98 -30.95
N ARG A 336 -6.25 -3.20 -31.38
CA ARG A 336 -5.56 -3.47 -32.65
C ARG A 336 -6.60 -3.91 -33.69
N ARG A 337 -6.75 -3.13 -34.76
CA ARG A 337 -7.55 -3.48 -35.95
C ARG A 337 -6.65 -3.51 -37.17
N LYS A 338 -6.50 -4.69 -37.78
CA LYS A 338 -5.54 -4.94 -38.87
C LYS A 338 -4.13 -4.52 -38.39
N ARG A 339 -3.46 -3.60 -39.14
CA ARG A 339 -2.11 -3.08 -38.80
C ARG A 339 -2.12 -1.78 -37.97
N LYS A 340 -3.30 -1.23 -37.64
CA LYS A 340 -3.42 0.05 -36.90
C LYS A 340 -3.76 -0.19 -35.44
N VAL A 341 -3.17 0.65 -34.58
CA VAL A 341 -3.45 0.69 -33.15
C VAL A 341 -4.32 1.90 -32.84
N TYR A 342 -5.39 1.67 -32.11
CA TYR A 342 -6.31 2.69 -31.63
C TYR A 342 -6.35 2.64 -30.09
N TRP A 343 -6.64 3.77 -29.49
CA TRP A 343 -6.84 3.88 -28.06
C TRP A 343 -8.29 4.28 -27.80
N LYS A 344 -8.98 3.49 -26.99
CA LYS A 344 -10.34 3.78 -26.53
C LYS A 344 -10.32 4.09 -25.04
N ASN A 345 -10.88 5.23 -24.64
CA ASN A 345 -11.06 5.56 -23.23
C ASN A 345 -11.95 4.52 -22.52
N ASN A 346 -11.64 4.20 -21.29
CA ASN A 346 -12.40 3.28 -20.48
C ASN A 346 -13.50 4.05 -19.72
N GLU A 347 -14.72 3.92 -20.18
CA GLU A 347 -15.87 4.64 -19.61
C GLU A 347 -16.35 4.09 -18.26
N ASN A 348 -15.82 2.93 -17.81
CA ASN A 348 -16.21 2.33 -16.54
C ASN A 348 -15.65 3.10 -15.33
N GLY A 349 -14.69 4.01 -15.51
CA GLY A 349 -14.11 4.82 -14.43
C GLY A 349 -15.15 5.55 -13.59
N LYS A 350 -16.16 6.16 -14.23
CA LYS A 350 -17.27 6.82 -13.50
C LYS A 350 -18.15 5.84 -12.71
N LYS A 351 -18.35 4.62 -13.21
CA LYS A 351 -19.12 3.60 -12.50
C LYS A 351 -18.37 3.12 -11.25
N VAL A 352 -17.04 2.93 -11.38
CA VAL A 352 -16.18 2.61 -10.22
C VAL A 352 -16.21 3.74 -9.21
N GLN A 353 -16.04 4.99 -9.65
CA GLN A 353 -16.11 6.17 -8.80
C GLN A 353 -17.38 6.16 -7.96
N GLN A 354 -18.56 5.97 -8.59
CA GLN A 354 -19.84 5.91 -7.89
C GLN A 354 -19.87 4.81 -6.83
N VAL A 355 -19.42 3.58 -7.18
CA VAL A 355 -19.37 2.46 -6.23
C VAL A 355 -18.45 2.77 -5.05
N MET A 356 -17.30 3.43 -5.27
CA MET A 356 -16.39 3.81 -4.18
C MET A 356 -17.04 4.80 -3.19
N TYR A 357 -17.86 5.73 -3.68
CA TYR A 357 -18.63 6.63 -2.81
C TYR A 357 -19.71 5.87 -2.02
N GLU A 358 -20.40 4.92 -2.65
CA GLU A 358 -21.37 4.04 -1.96
C GLU A 358 -20.70 3.21 -0.86
N LEU A 359 -19.53 2.61 -1.16
CA LEU A 359 -18.75 1.84 -0.18
C LEU A 359 -18.28 2.70 0.99
N ALA A 360 -17.81 3.92 0.73
CA ALA A 360 -17.40 4.84 1.78
C ALA A 360 -18.59 5.20 2.70
N SER A 361 -19.77 5.42 2.14
CA SER A 361 -20.99 5.64 2.92
C SER A 361 -21.37 4.44 3.79
N LEU A 362 -21.31 3.22 3.24
CA LEU A 362 -21.64 2.00 3.95
C LEU A 362 -20.64 1.63 5.06
N THR A 363 -19.41 2.08 4.97
CA THR A 363 -18.32 1.74 5.88
C THR A 363 -17.90 2.89 6.80
N GLN A 364 -18.63 4.02 6.79
CA GLN A 364 -18.26 5.23 7.53
C GLN A 364 -16.83 5.70 7.22
N GLY A 365 -16.40 5.46 5.97
CA GLY A 365 -15.06 5.74 5.46
C GLY A 365 -14.99 7.01 4.63
N ALA A 366 -13.90 7.13 3.86
CA ALA A 366 -13.66 8.27 2.98
C ALA A 366 -13.26 7.84 1.57
N VAL A 367 -13.38 8.76 0.61
CA VAL A 367 -12.94 8.60 -0.78
C VAL A 367 -11.83 9.60 -1.07
N PHE A 368 -10.70 9.11 -1.57
CA PHE A 368 -9.73 9.91 -2.31
C PHE A 368 -10.06 9.80 -3.80
N ASP A 369 -10.67 10.85 -4.34
CA ASP A 369 -11.18 10.81 -5.71
C ASP A 369 -10.09 11.11 -6.74
N GLN A 370 -9.16 10.15 -6.88
CA GLN A 370 -8.05 10.21 -7.84
C GLN A 370 -8.54 10.45 -9.28
N TYR A 371 -9.70 9.89 -9.66
CA TYR A 371 -10.26 10.10 -10.99
C TYR A 371 -10.56 11.58 -11.26
N HIS A 372 -11.16 12.26 -10.29
CA HIS A 372 -11.50 13.68 -10.39
C HIS A 372 -10.25 14.57 -10.27
N ILE A 373 -9.37 14.25 -9.32
CA ILE A 373 -8.10 14.97 -9.11
C ILE A 373 -7.28 14.99 -10.40
N MET A 374 -7.13 13.86 -11.09
CA MET A 374 -6.34 13.80 -12.32
C MET A 374 -6.98 14.49 -13.54
N GLY A 375 -8.22 15.01 -13.42
CA GLY A 375 -8.94 15.72 -14.47
C GLY A 375 -10.09 14.92 -15.11
N GLY A 376 -10.48 13.77 -14.57
CA GLY A 376 -11.61 12.96 -15.02
C GLY A 376 -11.38 12.24 -16.35
N ALA A 377 -12.48 12.05 -17.09
CA ALA A 377 -12.46 11.32 -18.36
C ALA A 377 -11.50 11.94 -19.39
N LYS A 378 -10.68 11.10 -20.00
CA LYS A 378 -9.68 11.44 -21.03
C LYS A 378 -8.46 12.21 -20.51
N SER A 379 -8.34 12.44 -19.22
CA SER A 379 -7.21 13.15 -18.62
C SER A 379 -5.90 12.37 -18.75
N MET A 380 -5.93 11.04 -18.75
CA MET A 380 -4.74 10.19 -18.89
C MET A 380 -3.90 10.54 -20.14
N TYR A 381 -4.53 11.04 -21.21
CA TYR A 381 -3.80 11.50 -22.38
C TYR A 381 -2.85 12.67 -22.04
N GLN A 382 -3.31 13.63 -21.24
CA GLN A 382 -2.51 14.78 -20.80
C GLN A 382 -1.40 14.34 -19.84
N TRP A 383 -1.70 13.40 -18.94
CA TRP A 383 -0.71 12.79 -18.05
C TRP A 383 0.44 12.14 -18.82
N VAL A 384 0.14 11.40 -19.90
CA VAL A 384 1.16 10.82 -20.79
C VAL A 384 1.98 11.90 -21.48
N GLN A 385 1.33 12.95 -22.04
CA GLN A 385 2.01 14.04 -22.73
C GLN A 385 2.98 14.82 -21.83
N LYS A 386 2.69 14.89 -20.54
CA LYS A 386 3.51 15.58 -19.55
C LYS A 386 4.50 14.66 -18.81
N GLY A 387 4.61 13.40 -19.24
CA GLY A 387 5.54 12.45 -18.65
C GLY A 387 5.14 11.95 -17.24
N LEU A 388 3.90 12.19 -16.83
CA LEU A 388 3.35 11.73 -15.56
C LEU A 388 2.73 10.32 -15.65
N ALA A 389 2.41 9.86 -16.86
CA ALA A 389 1.91 8.51 -17.10
C ALA A 389 2.68 7.80 -18.21
N GLN A 390 2.63 6.48 -18.20
CA GLN A 390 3.29 5.63 -19.17
C GLN A 390 2.50 5.61 -20.52
N ARG A 391 3.19 5.18 -21.58
CA ARG A 391 2.58 5.08 -22.91
C ARG A 391 1.48 4.02 -23.02
N ASP A 392 1.38 3.14 -22.05
CA ASP A 392 0.29 2.16 -21.95
C ASP A 392 -1.05 2.78 -21.56
N ARG A 393 -1.04 4.04 -21.08
CA ARG A 393 -2.22 4.81 -20.67
C ARG A 393 -3.03 4.14 -19.54
N VAL A 394 -2.34 3.44 -18.67
CA VAL A 394 -2.87 2.79 -17.47
C VAL A 394 -2.03 3.18 -16.26
N HIS A 395 -0.70 3.00 -16.36
CA HIS A 395 0.20 3.21 -15.24
C HIS A 395 0.80 4.61 -15.24
N PHE A 396 1.04 5.15 -14.07
CA PHE A 396 1.82 6.37 -13.91
C PHE A 396 3.32 6.10 -14.09
N THR A 397 4.08 7.14 -14.40
CA THR A 397 5.53 7.13 -14.24
C THR A 397 5.90 7.26 -12.76
N ARG A 398 7.16 7.12 -12.41
CA ARG A 398 7.64 7.38 -11.06
C ARG A 398 7.19 8.76 -10.57
N LYS A 399 7.41 9.81 -11.38
CA LYS A 399 6.97 11.18 -11.07
C LYS A 399 5.46 11.31 -10.86
N GLY A 400 4.65 10.62 -11.66
CA GLY A 400 3.20 10.63 -11.50
C GLY A 400 2.73 9.92 -10.23
N TYR A 401 3.38 8.82 -9.84
CA TYR A 401 3.10 8.14 -8.57
C TYR A 401 3.55 8.96 -7.35
N GLU A 402 4.71 9.64 -7.43
CA GLU A 402 5.19 10.54 -6.38
C GLU A 402 4.22 11.70 -6.18
N LEU A 403 3.76 12.33 -7.26
CA LEU A 403 2.74 13.37 -7.19
C LEU A 403 1.44 12.88 -6.53
N MET A 404 0.90 11.73 -6.96
CA MET A 404 -0.32 11.18 -6.37
C MET A 404 -0.12 10.79 -4.90
N GLY A 405 1.07 10.34 -4.52
CA GLY A 405 1.41 10.02 -3.13
C GLY A 405 1.42 11.25 -2.24
N MET A 406 1.95 12.37 -2.72
CA MET A 406 1.94 13.64 -2.00
C MET A 406 0.52 14.19 -1.86
N LEU A 407 -0.25 14.21 -2.95
CA LEU A 407 -1.66 14.66 -2.91
C LEU A 407 -2.48 13.82 -1.92
N PHE A 408 -2.34 12.48 -1.96
CA PHE A 408 -3.04 11.64 -0.99
C PHE A 408 -2.66 11.96 0.46
N LEU A 409 -1.37 12.16 0.74
CA LEU A 409 -0.94 12.50 2.09
C LEU A 409 -1.46 13.86 2.55
N ASP A 410 -1.43 14.85 1.67
CA ASP A 410 -1.96 16.19 1.98
C ASP A 410 -3.47 16.11 2.28
N ALA A 411 -4.24 15.36 1.48
CA ALA A 411 -5.66 15.10 1.74
C ALA A 411 -5.91 14.36 3.08
N LEU A 412 -5.04 13.40 3.42
CA LEU A 412 -5.12 12.66 4.70
C LEU A 412 -4.87 13.58 5.89
N MET A 413 -3.84 14.42 5.82
CA MET A 413 -3.48 15.35 6.89
C MET A 413 -4.51 16.48 7.04
N GLU A 414 -5.04 17.01 5.94
CA GLU A 414 -6.11 18.01 5.95
C GLU A 414 -7.39 17.45 6.59
N SER A 415 -7.74 16.19 6.24
CA SER A 415 -8.94 15.56 6.81
C SER A 415 -8.80 15.34 8.31
N LYS A 416 -7.60 15.03 8.82
CA LYS A 416 -7.33 14.92 10.25
C LYS A 416 -7.66 16.24 10.95
N ILE A 417 -7.08 17.34 10.49
CA ILE A 417 -7.31 18.68 11.07
C ILE A 417 -8.80 19.08 11.01
N ARG A 418 -9.47 18.81 9.89
CA ARG A 418 -10.88 19.15 9.70
C ARG A 418 -11.79 18.40 10.67
N LEU A 419 -11.58 17.10 10.86
CA LEU A 419 -12.40 16.28 11.74
C LEU A 419 -12.13 16.56 13.22
N GLU A 420 -10.90 16.90 13.61
CA GLU A 420 -10.56 17.36 14.96
C GLU A 420 -11.29 18.67 15.31
N ASN A 421 -11.25 19.64 14.42
CA ASN A 421 -11.95 20.93 14.62
C ASN A 421 -13.47 20.75 14.73
N HIS A 422 -14.05 19.83 13.97
CA HIS A 422 -15.49 19.55 14.06
C HIS A 422 -15.88 18.97 15.41
N ASN A 423 -15.06 18.05 15.95
CA ASN A 423 -15.33 17.48 17.28
C ASN A 423 -15.23 18.50 18.39
N ILE A 424 -14.23 19.39 18.35
CA ILE A 424 -14.07 20.47 19.36
C ILE A 424 -15.28 21.41 19.36
N ASN A 425 -15.81 21.77 18.20
CA ASN A 425 -16.98 22.65 18.09
C ASN A 425 -18.27 21.96 18.53
N SER A 426 -18.44 20.67 18.25
CA SER A 426 -19.61 19.91 18.72
C SER A 426 -19.62 19.73 20.24
N ASP A 427 -18.46 19.55 20.88
CA ASP A 427 -18.33 19.44 22.34
C ASP A 427 -18.54 20.78 23.05
N ASN A 428 -18.25 21.89 22.41
CA ASN A 428 -18.47 23.24 22.95
C ASN A 428 -19.90 23.78 22.74
N GLY A 429 -20.80 23.03 22.08
CA GLY A 429 -22.20 23.39 21.89
C GLY A 429 -22.44 24.54 20.89
N GLU A 430 -21.46 24.87 20.08
CA GLU A 430 -21.60 25.81 18.95
C GLU A 430 -22.04 25.04 17.70
N LEU A 431 -23.36 24.94 17.49
CA LEU A 431 -24.02 24.54 16.24
C LEU A 431 -24.35 25.74 15.39
#